data_990acd460c323fed91a0602a47113275
#
_entry.id   990acd460c323fed91a0602a47113275
#
_cell.length_a   1.000
_cell.length_b   1.000
_cell.length_c   1.000
_cell.angle_alpha   90.00
_cell.angle_beta   90.00
_cell.angle_gamma   90.00
#
_symmetry.space_group_name_H-M   'P 1'
#
loop_
_entity.id
_entity.type
_entity.pdbx_description
1 polymer ?
#
loop_
_entity_poly.entity_id
_entity_poly.type
_entity_poly.pdbx_seq_one_letter_code
_entity_poly.pdbx_strand_id
1 'polypeptide(L)'
;MDQNKGRVTIPTDVDVIQETLELSRRWGADAVRDCDGTDFPIELKDVGLKVYSTYYTTRKDNDWAKANPDEIQQMYVMTPIYTADGDSLRIRLMKGLYPDMLTPNCRDDIRRWWEVIDRSTGEVVPTDSWSYDEASGEVEIKSIPFHDYTVSFLAYIMWDPVHMYNAVVNDWKDVEHQITFDVRQPKTHEYTMKRLRKFIEEHPYVNVLRFTTFFHQFTLMFDELAREKYVDWYGYSASVSPYI
;
A
#
# COMPACT_ATOMS: atom_id res chain seq x y z
N MET A 1 -7.03 -30.32 -33.66
CA MET A 1 -6.98 -29.30 -32.59
C MET A 1 -5.52 -28.88 -32.47
N ASP A 2 -5.22 -27.69 -32.87
CA ASP A 2 -3.83 -27.15 -32.84
C ASP A 2 -3.44 -26.88 -31.38
N GLN A 3 -2.77 -27.83 -30.76
CA GLN A 3 -2.42 -27.79 -29.33
C GLN A 3 -1.23 -26.86 -29.02
N ASN A 4 -0.71 -26.12 -30.00
CA ASN A 4 0.53 -25.34 -29.85
C ASN A 4 0.42 -23.85 -30.19
N LYS A 5 -0.76 -23.28 -30.27
CA LYS A 5 -0.86 -21.81 -30.32
C LYS A 5 -0.72 -21.24 -28.92
N GLY A 6 0.42 -20.60 -28.66
CA GLY A 6 0.61 -19.79 -27.46
C GLY A 6 -0.50 -18.75 -27.37
N ARG A 7 -0.97 -18.45 -26.17
CA ARG A 7 -1.94 -17.36 -25.95
C ARG A 7 -1.18 -16.03 -25.97
N VAL A 8 -1.64 -15.12 -26.81
CA VAL A 8 -1.08 -13.77 -26.89
C VAL A 8 -2.08 -12.80 -26.26
N THR A 9 -1.65 -12.13 -25.20
CA THR A 9 -2.42 -11.08 -24.54
C THR A 9 -1.69 -9.76 -24.70
N ILE A 10 -2.35 -8.74 -25.23
CA ILE A 10 -1.79 -7.41 -25.45
C ILE A 10 -2.29 -6.46 -24.36
N PRO A 11 -1.39 -5.76 -23.66
CA PRO A 11 -1.80 -4.69 -22.74
C PRO A 11 -2.39 -3.52 -23.55
N THR A 12 -3.37 -2.84 -22.95
CA THR A 12 -3.98 -1.64 -23.52
C THR A 12 -4.26 -0.61 -22.44
N ASP A 13 -4.34 0.64 -22.89
CA ASP A 13 -4.81 1.77 -22.10
C ASP A 13 -5.79 2.58 -22.93
N VAL A 14 -6.55 3.48 -22.31
CA VAL A 14 -7.56 4.33 -22.98
C VAL A 14 -6.97 5.12 -24.14
N ASP A 15 -5.73 5.59 -23.98
CA ASP A 15 -5.07 6.46 -24.98
C ASP A 15 -4.52 5.71 -26.20
N VAL A 16 -4.42 4.37 -26.14
CA VAL A 16 -3.74 3.55 -27.19
C VAL A 16 -4.59 2.39 -27.68
N ILE A 17 -5.92 2.49 -27.56
CA ILE A 17 -6.83 1.40 -27.95
C ILE A 17 -6.72 1.04 -29.43
N GLN A 18 -6.69 2.01 -30.31
CA GLN A 18 -6.67 1.76 -31.75
C GLN A 18 -5.39 1.05 -32.19
N GLU A 19 -4.24 1.47 -31.65
CA GLU A 19 -2.95 0.84 -31.85
C GLU A 19 -2.95 -0.60 -31.29
N THR A 20 -3.55 -0.77 -30.12
CA THR A 20 -3.69 -2.09 -29.49
C THR A 20 -4.53 -3.03 -30.34
N LEU A 21 -5.64 -2.57 -30.90
CA LEU A 21 -6.51 -3.36 -31.76
C LEU A 21 -5.82 -3.73 -33.08
N GLU A 22 -5.05 -2.82 -33.66
CA GLU A 22 -4.26 -3.08 -34.86
C GLU A 22 -3.18 -4.13 -34.58
N LEU A 23 -2.41 -3.97 -33.51
CA LEU A 23 -1.42 -4.95 -33.08
C LEU A 23 -2.02 -6.32 -32.77
N SER A 24 -3.21 -6.34 -32.14
CA SER A 24 -3.93 -7.56 -31.84
C SER A 24 -4.29 -8.35 -33.09
N ARG A 25 -4.77 -7.67 -34.13
CA ARG A 25 -5.06 -8.30 -35.43
C ARG A 25 -3.79 -8.80 -36.10
N ARG A 26 -2.73 -7.99 -36.11
CA ARG A 26 -1.45 -8.30 -36.74
C ARG A 26 -0.76 -9.49 -36.10
N TRP A 27 -0.83 -9.62 -34.79
CA TRP A 27 -0.15 -10.68 -34.03
C TRP A 27 -1.06 -11.88 -33.75
N GLY A 28 -2.33 -11.83 -34.14
CA GLY A 28 -3.29 -12.88 -33.82
C GLY A 28 -3.52 -13.04 -32.34
N ALA A 29 -3.68 -11.91 -31.62
CA ALA A 29 -3.89 -11.95 -30.18
C ALA A 29 -5.22 -12.61 -29.83
N ASP A 30 -5.25 -13.32 -28.71
CA ASP A 30 -6.43 -13.99 -28.16
C ASP A 30 -7.17 -13.10 -27.16
N ALA A 31 -6.45 -12.16 -26.54
CA ALA A 31 -6.96 -11.33 -25.48
C ALA A 31 -6.31 -9.94 -25.44
N VAL A 32 -7.01 -9.01 -24.85
CA VAL A 32 -6.49 -7.71 -24.40
C VAL A 32 -6.64 -7.61 -22.88
N ARG A 33 -5.75 -6.85 -22.25
CA ARG A 33 -5.83 -6.58 -20.80
C ARG A 33 -5.61 -5.10 -20.52
N ASP A 34 -6.28 -4.60 -19.49
CA ASP A 34 -5.96 -3.29 -18.95
C ASP A 34 -4.55 -3.28 -18.31
N CYS A 35 -3.89 -2.15 -18.33
CA CYS A 35 -2.57 -2.00 -17.72
C CYS A 35 -2.66 -1.81 -16.21
N ASP A 36 -3.48 -0.89 -15.73
CA ASP A 36 -3.46 -0.42 -14.34
C ASP A 36 -4.83 -0.46 -13.63
N GLY A 37 -5.78 -1.27 -14.15
CA GLY A 37 -7.14 -1.30 -13.61
C GLY A 37 -7.82 0.07 -13.68
N THR A 38 -7.46 0.86 -14.68
CA THR A 38 -8.16 2.07 -15.08
C THR A 38 -9.51 1.73 -15.68
N ASP A 39 -10.36 2.72 -15.87
CA ASP A 39 -11.66 2.52 -16.47
C ASP A 39 -11.55 1.79 -17.82
N PHE A 40 -12.31 0.72 -17.94
CA PHE A 40 -12.20 -0.15 -19.11
C PHE A 40 -12.75 0.57 -20.34
N PRO A 41 -11.97 0.67 -21.42
CA PRO A 41 -12.43 1.30 -22.65
C PRO A 41 -13.65 0.58 -23.22
N ILE A 42 -14.73 1.31 -23.47
CA ILE A 42 -15.99 0.74 -23.99
C ILE A 42 -15.79 0.03 -25.33
N GLU A 43 -14.81 0.48 -26.10
CA GLU A 43 -14.43 -0.06 -27.40
C GLU A 43 -13.98 -1.50 -27.35
N LEU A 44 -13.50 -1.97 -26.17
CA LEU A 44 -13.08 -3.36 -25.98
C LEU A 44 -14.26 -4.33 -25.87
N LYS A 45 -15.48 -3.84 -25.69
CA LYS A 45 -16.67 -4.66 -25.50
C LYS A 45 -16.97 -5.58 -26.70
N ASP A 46 -16.73 -5.09 -27.90
CA ASP A 46 -17.18 -5.75 -29.13
C ASP A 46 -16.04 -6.15 -30.08
N VAL A 47 -14.80 -6.24 -29.56
CA VAL A 47 -13.63 -6.51 -30.42
C VAL A 47 -13.42 -7.98 -30.78
N GLY A 48 -14.23 -8.88 -30.24
CA GLY A 48 -14.10 -10.33 -30.49
C GLY A 48 -12.90 -10.97 -29.81
N LEU A 49 -12.15 -10.24 -28.98
CA LEU A 49 -11.07 -10.72 -28.14
C LEU A 49 -11.55 -10.96 -26.72
N LYS A 50 -10.86 -11.83 -25.98
CA LYS A 50 -11.09 -11.94 -24.54
C LYS A 50 -10.60 -10.67 -23.84
N VAL A 51 -11.37 -10.23 -22.87
CA VAL A 51 -11.06 -9.03 -22.07
C VAL A 51 -10.64 -9.44 -20.67
N TYR A 52 -9.43 -9.04 -20.29
CA TYR A 52 -8.86 -9.29 -18.96
C TYR A 52 -8.78 -7.96 -18.22
N SER A 53 -9.46 -7.87 -17.09
CA SER A 53 -9.45 -6.66 -16.27
C SER A 53 -8.69 -6.89 -14.96
N THR A 54 -8.04 -5.84 -14.49
CA THR A 54 -7.41 -5.81 -13.18
C THR A 54 -8.34 -5.13 -12.18
N TYR A 55 -8.60 -5.78 -11.07
CA TYR A 55 -9.47 -5.26 -10.01
C TYR A 55 -8.70 -5.05 -8.74
N TYR A 56 -8.75 -3.83 -8.23
CA TYR A 56 -8.11 -3.44 -6.98
C TYR A 56 -9.09 -3.58 -5.82
N THR A 57 -8.83 -4.54 -4.93
CA THR A 57 -9.69 -4.79 -3.76
C THR A 57 -9.45 -3.83 -2.62
N THR A 58 -8.26 -3.22 -2.54
CA THR A 58 -7.78 -2.49 -1.36
C THR A 58 -7.71 -0.99 -1.54
N ARG A 59 -8.10 -0.46 -2.68
CA ARG A 59 -8.02 0.97 -3.00
C ARG A 59 -9.07 1.41 -4.03
N LYS A 60 -8.97 2.64 -4.55
CA LYS A 60 -9.87 3.30 -5.51
C LYS A 60 -11.22 3.74 -4.92
N ASP A 61 -11.22 4.06 -3.63
CA ASP A 61 -12.34 4.73 -2.98
C ASP A 61 -11.85 5.49 -1.74
N ASN A 62 -11.29 6.66 -1.95
CA ASN A 62 -10.78 7.49 -0.87
C ASN A 62 -11.87 8.01 0.05
N ASP A 63 -13.07 8.28 -0.49
CA ASP A 63 -14.19 8.78 0.32
C ASP A 63 -14.62 7.74 1.34
N TRP A 64 -14.68 6.47 0.93
CA TRP A 64 -14.97 5.39 1.84
C TRP A 64 -13.87 5.21 2.88
N ALA A 65 -12.60 5.24 2.48
CA ALA A 65 -11.45 5.13 3.39
C ALA A 65 -11.44 6.27 4.42
N LYS A 66 -11.66 7.52 3.98
CA LYS A 66 -11.73 8.69 4.86
C LYS A 66 -12.93 8.62 5.83
N ALA A 67 -14.05 8.05 5.40
CA ALA A 67 -15.22 7.83 6.24
C ALA A 67 -15.06 6.65 7.23
N ASN A 68 -14.08 5.76 7.00
CA ASN A 68 -13.82 4.57 7.81
C ASN A 68 -12.32 4.44 8.14
N PRO A 69 -11.77 5.42 8.88
CA PRO A 69 -10.32 5.50 9.11
C PRO A 69 -9.75 4.36 9.98
N ASP A 70 -10.59 3.67 10.74
CA ASP A 70 -10.26 2.45 11.47
C ASP A 70 -10.06 1.22 10.56
N GLU A 71 -10.59 1.28 9.36
CA GLU A 71 -10.50 0.23 8.34
C GLU A 71 -9.31 0.44 7.37
N ILE A 72 -8.57 1.53 7.50
CA ILE A 72 -7.37 1.79 6.68
C ILE A 72 -6.31 0.73 7.00
N GLN A 73 -5.65 0.25 5.96
CA GLN A 73 -4.57 -0.71 6.10
C GLN A 73 -3.43 -0.12 6.93
N GLN A 74 -2.87 -0.93 7.81
CA GLN A 74 -1.79 -0.53 8.70
C GLN A 74 -0.56 -1.42 8.51
N MET A 75 0.58 -0.92 8.95
CA MET A 75 1.83 -1.65 8.98
C MET A 75 2.65 -1.27 10.20
N TYR A 76 3.55 -2.15 10.62
CA TYR A 76 4.62 -1.77 11.54
C TYR A 76 5.73 -1.06 10.79
N VAL A 77 6.20 0.02 11.39
CA VAL A 77 7.34 0.82 10.92
C VAL A 77 8.35 0.91 12.04
N MET A 78 9.61 0.82 11.70
CA MET A 78 10.71 0.95 12.66
C MET A 78 11.58 2.15 12.28
N THR A 79 11.89 2.97 13.27
CA THR A 79 12.81 4.10 13.07
C THR A 79 14.23 3.62 12.75
N PRO A 80 15.08 4.46 12.14
CA PRO A 80 16.51 4.24 12.17
C PRO A 80 17.02 4.08 13.61
N ILE A 81 18.23 3.57 13.75
CA ILE A 81 18.93 3.48 15.04
C ILE A 81 19.39 4.87 15.47
N TYR A 82 19.15 5.20 16.72
CA TYR A 82 19.61 6.44 17.36
C TYR A 82 20.45 6.10 18.60
N THR A 83 21.64 6.63 18.66
CA THR A 83 22.51 6.52 19.84
C THR A 83 22.20 7.64 20.83
N ALA A 84 21.97 7.28 22.09
CA ALA A 84 21.75 8.26 23.15
C ALA A 84 23.07 8.91 23.58
N ASP A 85 23.09 10.22 23.71
CA ASP A 85 24.23 10.98 24.22
C ASP A 85 24.10 11.32 25.73
N GLY A 86 22.95 11.01 26.33
CA GLY A 86 22.61 11.31 27.72
C GLY A 86 21.55 10.36 28.28
N ASP A 87 20.93 10.77 29.37
CA ASP A 87 19.88 10.06 30.09
C ASP A 87 18.48 10.25 29.51
N SER A 88 18.36 11.06 28.45
CA SER A 88 17.14 11.26 27.67
C SER A 88 17.46 11.32 26.19
N LEU A 89 16.64 10.64 25.38
CA LEU A 89 16.74 10.61 23.92
C LEU A 89 15.38 10.96 23.31
N ARG A 90 15.38 11.79 22.28
CA ARG A 90 14.19 12.11 21.46
C ARG A 90 14.34 11.55 20.06
N ILE A 91 13.34 10.79 19.64
CA ILE A 91 13.30 10.16 18.32
C ILE A 91 12.04 10.66 17.58
N ARG A 92 12.24 11.33 16.45
CA ARG A 92 11.15 11.70 15.55
C ARG A 92 10.76 10.49 14.70
N LEU A 93 9.51 10.01 14.84
CA LEU A 93 9.05 8.78 14.20
C LEU A 93 9.15 8.79 12.68
N MET A 94 8.73 9.89 12.06
CA MET A 94 8.62 9.99 10.59
C MET A 94 9.91 10.47 9.91
N LYS A 95 11.00 10.65 10.66
CA LYS A 95 12.27 11.08 10.06
C LYS A 95 12.82 10.03 9.09
N GLY A 96 13.16 10.45 7.88
CA GLY A 96 13.68 9.58 6.83
C GLY A 96 12.59 8.80 6.09
N LEU A 97 11.30 9.11 6.32
CA LEU A 97 10.17 8.57 5.58
C LEU A 97 9.52 9.67 4.74
N TYR A 98 8.92 9.29 3.62
CA TYR A 98 8.19 10.24 2.78
C TYR A 98 6.99 10.81 3.55
N PRO A 99 6.84 12.13 3.61
CA PRO A 99 5.66 12.73 4.19
C PRO A 99 4.40 12.26 3.45
N ASP A 100 3.26 12.24 4.10
CA ASP A 100 1.95 11.85 3.58
C ASP A 100 1.78 10.36 3.17
N MET A 101 2.85 9.57 3.15
CA MET A 101 2.73 8.14 2.89
C MET A 101 2.11 7.38 4.07
N LEU A 102 2.50 7.74 5.26
CA LEU A 102 2.12 7.08 6.51
C LEU A 102 1.64 8.09 7.55
N THR A 103 0.73 7.63 8.42
CA THR A 103 0.35 8.37 9.62
C THR A 103 0.46 7.44 10.82
N PRO A 104 1.21 7.78 11.89
CA PRO A 104 1.26 6.98 13.10
C PRO A 104 -0.14 6.72 13.66
N ASN A 105 -0.40 5.48 14.06
CA ASN A 105 -1.67 5.12 14.67
C ASN A 105 -1.68 5.50 16.15
N CYS A 106 -2.27 6.66 16.46
CA CYS A 106 -2.50 7.16 17.82
C CYS A 106 -3.94 6.91 18.31
N ARG A 107 -4.79 6.24 17.53
CA ARG A 107 -6.19 5.92 17.92
C ARG A 107 -6.26 4.73 18.84
N ASP A 108 -5.39 3.76 18.62
CA ASP A 108 -5.26 2.58 19.47
C ASP A 108 -4.26 2.86 20.62
N ASP A 109 -4.28 2.00 21.62
CA ASP A 109 -3.38 2.13 22.76
C ASP A 109 -1.90 1.95 22.31
N ILE A 110 -1.20 3.07 22.17
CA ILE A 110 0.19 3.09 21.72
C ILE A 110 1.11 2.29 22.66
N ARG A 111 0.80 2.20 23.95
CA ARG A 111 1.62 1.45 24.91
C ARG A 111 1.48 -0.06 24.76
N ARG A 112 0.43 -0.50 24.10
CA ARG A 112 0.21 -1.90 23.75
C ARG A 112 0.82 -2.26 22.40
N TRP A 113 0.81 -1.32 21.45
CA TRP A 113 1.11 -1.61 20.06
C TRP A 113 2.43 -1.04 19.57
N TRP A 114 3.08 -0.17 20.34
CA TRP A 114 4.40 0.35 20.02
C TRP A 114 5.44 -0.19 20.99
N GLU A 115 6.66 -0.35 20.48
CA GLU A 115 7.78 -0.83 21.26
C GLU A 115 8.98 0.07 21.07
N VAL A 116 9.60 0.47 22.17
CA VAL A 116 10.93 1.05 22.18
C VAL A 116 11.91 -0.07 22.53
N ILE A 117 12.91 -0.26 21.69
CA ILE A 117 13.88 -1.35 21.85
C ILE A 117 15.26 -0.75 22.07
N ASP A 118 15.88 -1.11 23.16
CA ASP A 118 17.31 -0.88 23.41
C ASP A 118 18.11 -1.93 22.61
N ARG A 119 18.71 -1.47 21.52
CA ARG A 119 19.46 -2.33 20.59
C ARG A 119 20.79 -2.79 21.15
N SER A 120 21.32 -2.12 22.16
CA SER A 120 22.56 -2.49 22.82
C SER A 120 22.38 -3.72 23.73
N THR A 121 21.16 -3.88 24.30
CA THR A 121 20.82 -5.01 25.16
C THR A 121 19.89 -6.02 24.50
N GLY A 122 19.12 -5.58 23.50
CA GLY A 122 18.02 -6.35 22.89
C GLY A 122 16.72 -6.33 23.69
N GLU A 123 16.64 -5.55 24.75
CA GLU A 123 15.48 -5.49 25.64
C GLU A 123 14.46 -4.45 25.18
N VAL A 124 13.18 -4.73 25.45
CA VAL A 124 12.09 -3.76 25.27
C VAL A 124 12.10 -2.81 26.46
N VAL A 125 12.19 -1.52 26.18
CA VAL A 125 12.14 -0.46 27.19
C VAL A 125 10.75 -0.43 27.86
N PRO A 126 10.67 -0.44 29.20
CA PRO A 126 9.37 -0.38 29.89
C PRO A 126 8.51 0.80 29.45
N THR A 127 7.20 0.58 29.34
CA THR A 127 6.25 1.55 28.81
C THR A 127 6.12 2.85 29.63
N ASP A 128 6.53 2.83 30.90
CA ASP A 128 6.61 4.00 31.78
C ASP A 128 7.92 4.81 31.62
N SER A 129 8.86 4.29 30.85
CA SER A 129 10.17 4.91 30.58
C SER A 129 10.23 5.65 29.26
N TRP A 130 9.11 5.75 28.52
CA TRP A 130 9.00 6.55 27.32
C TRP A 130 7.62 7.21 27.20
N SER A 131 7.54 8.27 26.41
CA SER A 131 6.30 8.96 26.08
C SER A 131 6.33 9.40 24.62
N TYR A 132 5.14 9.60 24.06
CA TYR A 132 4.98 10.15 22.71
C TYR A 132 4.24 11.47 22.75
N ASP A 133 4.77 12.46 22.08
CA ASP A 133 4.10 13.75 21.84
C ASP A 133 3.63 13.81 20.39
N GLU A 134 2.32 13.77 20.20
CA GLU A 134 1.69 13.79 18.88
C GLU A 134 1.93 15.13 18.16
N ALA A 135 2.05 16.24 18.90
CA ALA A 135 2.23 17.56 18.31
C ALA A 135 3.63 17.71 17.65
N SER A 136 4.66 17.15 18.25
CA SER A 136 6.02 17.15 17.70
C SER A 136 6.32 15.92 16.85
N GLY A 137 5.54 14.84 17.00
CA GLY A 137 5.79 13.52 16.38
C GLY A 137 7.01 12.81 16.96
N GLU A 138 7.37 13.11 18.21
CA GLU A 138 8.58 12.61 18.87
C GLU A 138 8.24 11.64 20.01
N VAL A 139 9.05 10.58 20.11
CA VAL A 139 9.11 9.71 21.28
C VAL A 139 10.26 10.17 22.14
N GLU A 140 10.00 10.50 23.41
CA GLU A 140 11.01 10.78 24.41
C GLU A 140 11.23 9.52 25.27
N ILE A 141 12.49 9.12 25.44
CA ILE A 141 12.91 7.89 26.08
C ILE A 141 13.85 8.25 27.25
N LYS A 142 13.63 7.65 28.42
CA LYS A 142 14.67 7.60 29.47
C LYS A 142 15.74 6.64 29.00
N SER A 143 16.86 7.19 28.55
CA SER A 143 17.92 6.42 27.89
C SER A 143 19.12 6.19 28.81
N ILE A 144 19.93 5.22 28.41
CA ILE A 144 21.28 4.98 28.98
C ILE A 144 22.28 5.60 27.98
N PRO A 145 23.22 6.44 28.44
CA PRO A 145 24.20 7.03 27.54
C PRO A 145 24.95 5.99 26.72
N PHE A 146 25.16 6.27 25.44
CA PHE A 146 25.83 5.43 24.44
C PHE A 146 25.09 4.13 24.07
N HIS A 147 23.86 3.91 24.55
CA HIS A 147 23.02 2.85 24.04
C HIS A 147 22.29 3.28 22.76
N ASP A 148 22.01 2.31 21.91
CA ASP A 148 21.30 2.45 20.66
C ASP A 148 19.82 2.12 20.84
N TYR A 149 18.94 2.93 20.26
CA TYR A 149 17.49 2.75 20.38
C TYR A 149 16.79 2.79 19.02
N THR A 150 15.70 2.03 18.92
CA THR A 150 14.72 2.11 17.86
C THR A 150 13.31 2.16 18.43
N VAL A 151 12.40 2.75 17.68
CA VAL A 151 10.96 2.70 17.97
C VAL A 151 10.28 1.92 16.85
N SER A 152 9.54 0.87 17.22
CA SER A 152 8.64 0.16 16.33
C SER A 152 7.21 0.61 16.61
N PHE A 153 6.48 1.06 15.60
CA PHE A 153 5.15 1.64 15.77
C PHE A 153 4.20 1.25 14.64
N LEU A 154 2.91 1.20 14.94
CA LEU A 154 1.87 1.05 13.92
C LEU A 154 1.62 2.36 13.20
N ALA A 155 1.44 2.29 11.89
CA ALA A 155 1.07 3.41 11.06
C ALA A 155 0.01 3.02 10.03
N TYR A 156 -0.93 3.95 9.77
CA TYR A 156 -1.87 3.85 8.66
C TYR A 156 -1.17 4.15 7.35
N ILE A 157 -1.48 3.37 6.30
CA ILE A 157 -0.97 3.57 4.94
C ILE A 157 -1.90 4.56 4.23
N MET A 158 -1.48 5.82 4.17
CA MET A 158 -2.26 6.92 3.60
C MET A 158 -2.06 7.10 2.09
N TRP A 159 -1.02 6.51 1.55
CA TRP A 159 -0.79 6.42 0.11
C TRP A 159 -0.39 4.99 -0.26
N ASP A 160 -1.22 4.33 -1.07
CA ASP A 160 -0.91 2.99 -1.59
C ASP A 160 0.49 2.96 -2.20
N PRO A 161 1.40 2.11 -1.72
CA PRO A 161 2.80 2.14 -2.11
C PRO A 161 3.04 1.92 -3.60
N VAL A 162 2.16 1.18 -4.28
CA VAL A 162 2.30 0.98 -5.73
C VAL A 162 1.74 2.13 -6.51
N HIS A 163 0.63 2.68 -6.06
CA HIS A 163 0.14 3.92 -6.65
C HIS A 163 1.20 5.02 -6.50
N MET A 164 1.82 5.13 -5.31
CA MET A 164 2.92 6.04 -5.08
C MET A 164 4.12 5.75 -5.99
N TYR A 165 4.55 4.48 -6.09
CA TYR A 165 5.64 4.10 -7.00
C TYR A 165 5.35 4.52 -8.45
N ASN A 166 4.17 4.17 -8.96
CA ASN A 166 3.79 4.54 -10.32
C ASN A 166 3.72 6.07 -10.50
N ALA A 167 3.18 6.79 -9.53
CA ALA A 167 3.12 8.25 -9.58
C ALA A 167 4.50 8.89 -9.61
N VAL A 168 5.43 8.40 -8.77
CA VAL A 168 6.80 8.90 -8.69
C VAL A 168 7.59 8.57 -9.95
N VAL A 169 7.51 7.32 -10.44
CA VAL A 169 8.25 6.86 -11.62
C VAL A 169 7.73 7.51 -12.92
N ASN A 170 6.41 7.70 -13.01
CA ASN A 170 5.76 8.27 -14.19
C ASN A 170 5.56 9.79 -14.09
N ASP A 171 6.10 10.43 -13.04
CA ASP A 171 5.98 11.89 -12.80
C ASP A 171 4.52 12.40 -12.78
N TRP A 172 3.62 11.64 -12.20
CA TRP A 172 2.20 12.01 -12.06
C TRP A 172 2.03 13.04 -10.96
N LYS A 173 1.95 14.32 -11.31
CA LYS A 173 1.98 15.43 -10.34
C LYS A 173 0.63 15.71 -9.68
N ASP A 174 -0.46 15.49 -10.39
CA ASP A 174 -1.81 15.91 -9.99
C ASP A 174 -2.75 14.72 -9.70
N VAL A 175 -2.17 13.58 -9.29
CA VAL A 175 -2.95 12.38 -8.99
C VAL A 175 -3.31 12.35 -7.51
N GLU A 176 -4.59 12.18 -7.18
CA GLU A 176 -5.01 12.00 -5.79
C GLU A 176 -4.37 10.74 -5.19
N HIS A 177 -3.75 10.87 -4.01
CA HIS A 177 -3.15 9.76 -3.29
C HIS A 177 -4.22 8.72 -2.96
N GLN A 178 -4.03 7.48 -3.39
CA GLN A 178 -4.97 6.39 -3.13
C GLN A 178 -4.73 5.81 -1.74
N ILE A 179 -5.72 5.91 -0.87
CA ILE A 179 -5.68 5.34 0.49
C ILE A 179 -6.03 3.86 0.41
N THR A 180 -5.27 3.04 1.13
CA THR A 180 -5.52 1.60 1.21
C THR A 180 -6.45 1.25 2.35
N PHE A 181 -7.31 0.25 2.16
CA PHE A 181 -8.16 -0.31 3.20
C PHE A 181 -7.95 -1.82 3.35
N ASP A 182 -8.15 -2.33 4.57
CA ASP A 182 -7.84 -3.72 4.91
C ASP A 182 -9.06 -4.64 4.70
N VAL A 183 -9.04 -5.39 3.61
CA VAL A 183 -10.14 -6.31 3.23
C VAL A 183 -10.34 -7.47 4.21
N ARG A 184 -9.44 -7.67 5.17
CA ARG A 184 -9.61 -8.68 6.23
C ARG A 184 -10.54 -8.23 7.31
N GLN A 185 -10.76 -6.93 7.47
CA GLN A 185 -11.73 -6.38 8.41
C GLN A 185 -13.16 -6.62 7.89
N PRO A 186 -14.11 -7.01 8.75
CA PRO A 186 -15.46 -7.42 8.33
C PRO A 186 -16.21 -6.35 7.55
N LYS A 187 -16.14 -5.09 7.97
CA LYS A 187 -16.80 -3.97 7.31
C LYS A 187 -16.23 -3.69 5.93
N THR A 188 -14.88 -3.69 5.82
CA THR A 188 -14.18 -3.56 4.53
C THR A 188 -14.49 -4.75 3.63
N HIS A 189 -14.51 -5.97 4.18
CA HIS A 189 -14.84 -7.16 3.42
C HIS A 189 -16.24 -7.06 2.80
N GLU A 190 -17.24 -6.72 3.58
CA GLU A 190 -18.62 -6.55 3.10
C GLU A 190 -18.69 -5.48 1.99
N TYR A 191 -18.05 -4.34 2.24
CA TYR A 191 -17.99 -3.23 1.29
C TYR A 191 -17.32 -3.64 -0.03
N THR A 192 -16.15 -4.26 0.02
CA THR A 192 -15.42 -4.69 -1.19
C THR A 192 -16.16 -5.77 -1.96
N MET A 193 -16.83 -6.69 -1.28
CA MET A 193 -17.69 -7.69 -1.94
C MET A 193 -18.88 -7.05 -2.65
N LYS A 194 -19.47 -6.01 -2.08
CA LYS A 194 -20.54 -5.25 -2.74
C LYS A 194 -20.03 -4.53 -4.00
N ARG A 195 -18.88 -3.88 -3.91
CA ARG A 195 -18.23 -3.25 -5.07
C ARG A 195 -17.90 -4.24 -6.18
N LEU A 196 -17.35 -5.40 -5.80
CA LEU A 196 -17.01 -6.46 -6.76
C LEU A 196 -18.25 -6.96 -7.51
N ARG A 197 -19.35 -7.21 -6.80
CA ARG A 197 -20.61 -7.63 -7.45
C ARG A 197 -21.09 -6.57 -8.43
N LYS A 198 -21.10 -5.32 -8.02
CA LYS A 198 -21.47 -4.20 -8.89
C LYS A 198 -20.56 -4.15 -10.14
N PHE A 199 -19.25 -4.28 -9.97
CA PHE A 199 -18.30 -4.31 -11.08
C PHE A 199 -18.63 -5.44 -12.09
N ILE A 200 -18.89 -6.64 -11.60
CA ILE A 200 -19.23 -7.79 -12.45
C ILE A 200 -20.55 -7.55 -13.22
N GLU A 201 -21.55 -6.97 -12.59
CA GLU A 201 -22.82 -6.62 -13.20
C GLU A 201 -22.67 -5.56 -14.29
N GLU A 202 -21.83 -4.55 -14.06
CA GLU A 202 -21.59 -3.44 -14.99
C GLU A 202 -20.64 -3.81 -16.14
N HIS A 203 -19.81 -4.86 -15.98
CA HIS A 203 -18.80 -5.29 -16.96
C HIS A 203 -18.96 -6.75 -17.40
N PRO A 204 -20.14 -7.14 -17.94
CA PRO A 204 -20.42 -8.52 -18.33
C PRO A 204 -19.54 -9.02 -19.49
N TYR A 205 -18.84 -8.13 -20.18
CA TYR A 205 -17.90 -8.45 -21.26
C TYR A 205 -16.49 -8.81 -20.77
N VAL A 206 -16.19 -8.65 -19.48
CA VAL A 206 -14.91 -9.06 -18.90
C VAL A 206 -14.91 -10.59 -18.75
N ASN A 207 -13.95 -11.24 -19.39
CA ASN A 207 -13.82 -12.69 -19.36
C ASN A 207 -12.95 -13.21 -18.21
N VAL A 208 -11.96 -12.42 -17.81
CA VAL A 208 -11.04 -12.75 -16.72
C VAL A 208 -10.82 -11.53 -15.84
N LEU A 209 -11.11 -11.68 -14.57
CA LEU A 209 -10.84 -10.68 -13.56
C LEU A 209 -9.59 -11.07 -12.77
N ARG A 210 -8.59 -10.20 -12.77
CA ARG A 210 -7.35 -10.37 -12.01
C ARG A 210 -7.41 -9.50 -10.77
N PHE A 211 -7.33 -10.13 -9.62
CA PHE A 211 -7.25 -9.40 -8.35
C PHE A 211 -5.83 -8.93 -8.10
N THR A 212 -5.70 -7.67 -7.78
CA THR A 212 -4.45 -7.10 -7.28
C THR A 212 -4.53 -6.99 -5.77
N THR A 213 -3.91 -7.97 -5.11
CA THR A 213 -3.78 -8.02 -3.65
C THR A 213 -2.31 -7.97 -3.23
N PHE A 214 -1.49 -7.45 -4.11
CA PHE A 214 -0.05 -7.61 -4.12
C PHE A 214 0.64 -7.15 -2.82
N PHE A 215 0.04 -6.18 -2.13
CA PHE A 215 0.66 -5.47 -1.04
C PHE A 215 0.43 -6.04 0.36
N HIS A 216 -0.27 -7.15 0.47
CA HIS A 216 -0.33 -7.88 1.73
C HIS A 216 0.95 -8.68 2.04
N GLN A 217 1.85 -8.80 1.07
CA GLN A 217 3.06 -9.62 1.19
C GLN A 217 4.33 -8.80 1.37
N PHE A 218 4.38 -7.60 0.79
CA PHE A 218 5.49 -6.67 0.95
C PHE A 218 5.00 -5.24 0.76
N THR A 219 5.73 -4.29 1.31
CA THR A 219 5.42 -2.86 1.17
C THR A 219 6.64 -2.13 0.64
N LEU A 220 6.45 -1.32 -0.37
CA LEU A 220 7.44 -0.36 -0.82
C LEU A 220 7.46 0.81 0.17
N MET A 221 8.64 1.25 0.54
CA MET A 221 8.84 2.44 1.36
C MET A 221 9.61 3.47 0.56
N PHE A 222 9.27 4.72 0.76
CA PHE A 222 9.97 5.84 0.15
C PHE A 222 10.59 6.71 1.25
N ASP A 223 11.82 7.18 0.98
CA ASP A 223 12.46 8.14 1.86
C ASP A 223 11.93 9.57 1.60
N GLU A 224 12.37 10.53 2.40
CA GLU A 224 11.97 11.93 2.31
C GLU A 224 12.28 12.61 0.96
N LEU A 225 13.13 11.99 0.14
CA LEU A 225 13.48 12.44 -1.20
C LEU A 225 12.72 11.68 -2.29
N ALA A 226 11.67 10.94 -1.94
CA ALA A 226 10.90 10.06 -2.82
C ALA A 226 11.75 8.98 -3.52
N ARG A 227 12.87 8.57 -2.91
CA ARG A 227 13.64 7.44 -3.41
C ARG A 227 13.09 6.16 -2.82
N GLU A 228 13.00 5.14 -3.65
CA GLU A 228 12.55 3.83 -3.22
C GLU A 228 13.49 3.28 -2.15
N LYS A 229 12.92 3.01 -0.99
CA LYS A 229 13.59 2.31 0.09
C LYS A 229 12.99 0.93 0.15
N TYR A 230 13.74 -0.06 -0.31
CA TYR A 230 13.25 -1.43 -0.30
C TYR A 230 12.94 -1.87 1.12
N VAL A 231 11.76 -2.42 1.31
CA VAL A 231 11.36 -2.94 2.61
C VAL A 231 11.90 -4.34 2.75
N ASP A 232 12.78 -4.51 3.70
CA ASP A 232 13.23 -5.81 4.12
C ASP A 232 12.07 -6.58 4.79
N TRP A 233 12.01 -7.87 4.55
CA TRP A 233 11.09 -8.82 5.17
C TRP A 233 11.10 -8.81 6.70
N TYR A 234 12.15 -8.28 7.30
CA TYR A 234 12.38 -8.30 8.73
C TYR A 234 12.03 -7.00 9.48
N GLY A 235 11.86 -5.90 8.76
CA GLY A 235 11.65 -4.59 9.37
C GLY A 235 10.22 -4.07 9.31
N TYR A 236 9.43 -4.55 8.33
CA TYR A 236 8.11 -4.00 8.08
C TYR A 236 7.14 -5.12 7.69
N SER A 237 5.93 -5.04 8.18
CA SER A 237 4.85 -5.93 7.80
C SER A 237 3.65 -5.13 7.32
N ALA A 238 3.29 -5.32 6.07
CA ALA A 238 2.06 -4.77 5.56
C ALA A 238 0.86 -5.49 6.17
N SER A 239 -0.22 -4.76 6.39
CA SER A 239 -1.49 -5.31 6.87
C SER A 239 -1.43 -5.94 8.27
N VAL A 240 -0.77 -5.28 9.18
CA VAL A 240 -0.85 -5.55 10.62
C VAL A 240 -1.71 -4.48 11.28
N SER A 241 -2.68 -4.87 12.05
CA SER A 241 -3.54 -3.96 12.82
C SER A 241 -3.95 -4.61 14.14
N PRO A 242 -4.47 -3.84 15.11
CA PRO A 242 -5.02 -4.38 16.36
C PRO A 242 -6.18 -5.37 16.16
N TYR A 243 -6.83 -5.34 15.00
CA TYR A 243 -7.90 -6.28 14.63
C TYR A 243 -7.37 -7.68 14.31
N ILE A 244 -6.17 -7.80 13.75
CA ILE A 244 -5.55 -9.05 13.29
C ILE A 244 -4.60 -9.61 14.32
#